data_001c7bd5072006862ac4533c726474b4
#
_entry.id   001c7bd5072006862ac4533c726474b4
#
_cell.length_a   1.000
_cell.length_b   1.000
_cell.length_c   1.000
_cell.angle_alpha   90.00
_cell.angle_beta   90.00
_cell.angle_gamma   90.00
#
_symmetry.space_group_name_H-M   'P 1'
#
loop_
_entity.id
_entity.type
_entity.pdbx_description
1 polymer ?
#
loop_
_entity_poly.entity_id
_entity_poly.type
_entity_poly.pdbx_seq_one_letter_code
_entity_poly.pdbx_strand_id
1 'polypeptide(L)'
;MIKFIICEDNLDKLERTSQTVTKSMMKYDMEYKVYKFPKYTNELKKLINENGDVKIYILDVELPGISGLEIASEIREDDDDSIIIFATAHPDYRDDIFYSRLSAIDYIPKQKMYCERLQDTIEYVIDKKYKNKSINIISKHTHCKILYKEINYIEKCQMQNKCKIHLVDGETKDVTTSIAKMKEQLGNTFFQTHKSCLVNLKNIKNIDYSNCIITFQNGDKTTLFAVATKKELREHARNI
;
A
#
# COMPACT_ATOMS: atom_id res chain seq x y z
N MET A 1 -6.48 -1.12 -0.31
CA MET A 1 -6.80 -1.05 1.14
C MET A 1 -5.54 -1.28 1.96
N ILE A 2 -5.42 -0.74 3.18
CA ILE A 2 -4.31 -1.05 4.10
C ILE A 2 -4.82 -2.03 5.15
N LYS A 3 -4.12 -3.15 5.34
CA LYS A 3 -4.44 -4.12 6.39
C LYS A 3 -3.44 -3.98 7.53
N PHE A 4 -3.91 -3.59 8.70
CA PHE A 4 -3.15 -3.67 9.94
C PHE A 4 -3.41 -5.02 10.58
N ILE A 5 -2.37 -5.78 10.86
CA ILE A 5 -2.43 -7.13 11.41
C ILE A 5 -1.67 -7.11 12.73
N ILE A 6 -2.39 -7.24 13.84
CA ILE A 6 -1.86 -7.13 15.19
C ILE A 6 -1.85 -8.51 15.82
N CYS A 7 -0.67 -8.96 16.27
CA CYS A 7 -0.50 -10.20 17.02
C CYS A 7 -0.03 -9.87 18.45
N GLU A 8 -0.86 -10.16 19.44
CA GLU A 8 -0.65 -9.80 20.83
C GLU A 8 -1.54 -10.68 21.72
N ASP A 9 -0.96 -11.45 22.63
CA ASP A 9 -1.70 -12.41 23.47
C ASP A 9 -2.48 -11.74 24.60
N ASN A 10 -2.01 -10.60 25.08
CA ASN A 10 -2.72 -9.83 26.11
C ASN A 10 -3.83 -8.99 25.48
N LEU A 11 -5.09 -9.29 25.79
CA LEU A 11 -6.26 -8.66 25.18
C LEU A 11 -6.33 -7.14 25.41
N ASP A 12 -5.90 -6.65 26.58
CA ASP A 12 -5.90 -5.22 26.88
C ASP A 12 -4.87 -4.47 26.03
N LYS A 13 -3.67 -5.06 25.87
CA LYS A 13 -2.62 -4.50 25.00
C LYS A 13 -3.02 -4.58 23.53
N LEU A 14 -3.63 -5.67 23.10
CA LEU A 14 -4.17 -5.86 21.75
C LEU A 14 -5.18 -4.76 21.41
N GLU A 15 -6.13 -4.51 22.31
CA GLU A 15 -7.13 -3.47 22.13
C GLU A 15 -6.51 -2.07 22.12
N ARG A 16 -5.59 -1.79 23.06
CA ARG A 16 -4.86 -0.51 23.11
C ARG A 16 -4.07 -0.25 21.83
N THR A 17 -3.41 -1.27 21.29
CA THR A 17 -2.69 -1.19 19.99
C THR A 17 -3.64 -0.90 18.84
N SER A 18 -4.77 -1.61 18.78
CA SER A 18 -5.83 -1.40 17.79
C SER A 18 -6.40 0.02 17.82
N GLN A 19 -6.66 0.56 19.01
CA GLN A 19 -7.13 1.94 19.20
C GLN A 19 -6.07 2.96 18.74
N THR A 20 -4.79 2.69 19.01
CA THR A 20 -3.69 3.55 18.54
C THR A 20 -3.61 3.57 17.02
N VAL A 21 -3.74 2.42 16.35
CA VAL A 21 -3.83 2.34 14.88
C VAL A 21 -5.01 3.17 14.37
N THR A 22 -6.20 2.97 14.92
CA THR A 22 -7.41 3.70 14.52
C THR A 22 -7.21 5.21 14.66
N LYS A 23 -6.69 5.66 15.81
CA LYS A 23 -6.40 7.08 16.07
C LYS A 23 -5.39 7.65 15.06
N SER A 24 -4.34 6.90 14.75
CA SER A 24 -3.33 7.31 13.75
C SER A 24 -3.96 7.48 12.37
N MET A 25 -4.85 6.56 11.99
CA MET A 25 -5.47 6.56 10.68
C MET A 25 -6.58 7.60 10.49
N MET A 26 -7.14 8.17 11.56
CA MET A 26 -8.16 9.24 11.47
C MET A 26 -7.70 10.50 10.73
N LYS A 27 -6.38 10.73 10.62
CA LYS A 27 -5.80 11.87 9.88
C LYS A 27 -5.77 11.64 8.36
N TYR A 28 -6.01 10.39 7.92
CA TYR A 28 -5.79 10.00 6.52
C TYR A 28 -7.11 9.60 5.88
N ASP A 29 -7.37 10.14 4.71
CA ASP A 29 -8.46 9.69 3.84
C ASP A 29 -7.99 8.45 3.06
N MET A 30 -7.85 7.34 3.79
CA MET A 30 -7.35 6.05 3.25
C MET A 30 -8.16 4.90 3.84
N GLU A 31 -8.61 4.00 2.98
CA GLU A 31 -9.29 2.79 3.40
C GLU A 31 -8.33 1.85 4.13
N TYR A 32 -8.72 1.43 5.32
CA TYR A 32 -7.94 0.48 6.13
C TYR A 32 -8.84 -0.50 6.89
N LYS A 33 -8.25 -1.61 7.29
CA LYS A 33 -8.88 -2.60 8.18
C LYS A 33 -7.89 -3.10 9.23
N VAL A 34 -8.36 -3.29 10.45
CA VAL A 34 -7.56 -3.81 11.57
C VAL A 34 -7.99 -5.23 11.86
N TYR A 35 -7.04 -6.15 11.84
CA TYR A 35 -7.18 -7.55 12.21
C TYR A 35 -6.44 -7.79 13.53
N LYS A 36 -7.09 -8.48 14.47
CA LYS A 36 -6.57 -8.72 15.83
C LYS A 36 -6.43 -10.21 16.07
N PHE A 37 -5.24 -10.65 16.41
CA PHE A 37 -4.93 -12.06 16.67
C PHE A 37 -4.26 -12.22 18.03
N PRO A 38 -4.96 -12.81 19.04
CA PRO A 38 -4.36 -13.10 20.34
C PRO A 38 -3.39 -14.29 20.31
N LYS A 39 -3.33 -15.00 19.19
CA LYS A 39 -2.43 -16.15 18.94
C LYS A 39 -2.32 -16.40 17.45
N TYR A 40 -1.33 -17.19 17.06
CA TYR A 40 -1.20 -17.66 15.66
C TYR A 40 -2.35 -18.58 15.29
N THR A 41 -3.01 -18.28 14.17
CA THR A 41 -4.21 -19.02 13.70
C THR A 41 -4.12 -19.29 12.19
N ASN A 42 -4.92 -20.25 11.72
CA ASN A 42 -5.05 -20.50 10.27
C ASN A 42 -5.59 -19.27 9.51
N GLU A 43 -6.35 -18.40 10.14
CA GLU A 43 -6.82 -17.15 9.55
C GLU A 43 -5.68 -16.17 9.36
N LEU A 44 -4.80 -16.02 10.36
CA LEU A 44 -3.58 -15.22 10.23
C LEU A 44 -2.70 -15.74 9.11
N LYS A 45 -2.47 -17.06 9.05
CA LYS A 45 -1.69 -17.70 7.97
C LYS A 45 -2.27 -17.42 6.58
N LYS A 46 -3.60 -17.47 6.44
CA LYS A 46 -4.26 -17.08 5.19
C LYS A 46 -4.02 -15.64 4.82
N LEU A 47 -4.10 -14.71 5.79
CA LEU A 47 -3.82 -13.30 5.56
C LEU A 47 -2.36 -13.04 5.18
N ILE A 48 -1.40 -13.78 5.75
CA ILE A 48 0.01 -13.68 5.38
C ILE A 48 0.17 -14.02 3.89
N ASN A 49 -0.42 -15.11 3.43
CA ASN A 49 -0.31 -15.60 2.05
C ASN A 49 -1.23 -14.89 1.04
N GLU A 50 -2.09 -13.98 1.48
CA GLU A 50 -2.99 -13.24 0.59
C GLU A 50 -2.23 -12.11 -0.13
N ASN A 51 -2.38 -12.02 -1.45
CA ASN A 51 -1.71 -11.01 -2.26
C ASN A 51 -2.60 -9.79 -2.54
N GLY A 52 -1.99 -8.66 -2.89
CA GLY A 52 -2.66 -7.50 -3.47
C GLY A 52 -2.90 -6.32 -2.53
N ASP A 53 -3.02 -6.51 -1.23
CA ASP A 53 -3.18 -5.44 -0.26
C ASP A 53 -1.86 -5.04 0.41
N VAL A 54 -1.81 -3.81 0.86
CA VAL A 54 -0.72 -3.31 1.70
C VAL A 54 -0.89 -3.86 3.11
N LYS A 55 0.09 -4.55 3.64
CA LYS A 55 0.06 -5.12 4.98
C LYS A 55 1.05 -4.41 5.90
N ILE A 56 0.60 -4.10 7.11
CA ILE A 56 1.40 -3.57 8.21
C ILE A 56 1.18 -4.48 9.41
N TYR A 57 2.20 -5.20 9.77
CA TYR A 57 2.19 -6.12 10.90
C TYR A 57 2.71 -5.42 12.15
N ILE A 58 2.01 -5.58 13.26
CA ILE A 58 2.43 -5.16 14.60
C ILE A 58 2.48 -6.44 15.44
N LEU A 59 3.68 -6.94 15.69
CA LEU A 59 3.91 -8.25 16.28
C LEU A 59 4.52 -8.13 17.68
N ASP A 60 3.90 -8.77 18.67
CA ASP A 60 4.65 -9.08 19.89
C ASP A 60 5.68 -10.17 19.58
N VAL A 61 6.82 -10.09 20.21
CA VAL A 61 7.87 -11.13 20.10
C VAL A 61 7.46 -12.38 20.85
N GLU A 62 6.88 -12.22 22.04
CA GLU A 62 6.44 -13.35 22.87
C GLU A 62 4.96 -13.64 22.64
N LEU A 63 4.68 -14.72 21.92
CA LEU A 63 3.33 -15.21 21.66
C LEU A 63 3.23 -16.70 22.04
N PRO A 64 2.07 -17.18 22.50
CA PRO A 64 1.88 -18.59 22.81
C PRO A 64 2.08 -19.51 21.60
N GLY A 65 3.02 -20.43 21.69
CA GLY A 65 3.24 -21.50 20.72
C GLY A 65 4.12 -21.15 19.51
N ILE A 66 4.31 -19.87 19.21
CA ILE A 66 5.18 -19.37 18.12
C ILE A 66 5.66 -17.96 18.47
N SER A 67 6.89 -17.63 18.19
CA SER A 67 7.38 -16.26 18.41
C SER A 67 6.98 -15.32 17.29
N GLY A 68 6.88 -14.02 17.61
CA GLY A 68 6.69 -12.99 16.57
C GLY A 68 7.83 -12.94 15.55
N LEU A 69 9.03 -13.39 15.91
CA LEU A 69 10.16 -13.51 15.00
C LEU A 69 9.94 -14.61 13.96
N GLU A 70 9.38 -15.75 14.37
CA GLU A 70 9.04 -16.84 13.45
C GLU A 70 7.91 -16.43 12.50
N ILE A 71 6.90 -15.71 13.01
CA ILE A 71 5.84 -15.14 12.15
C ILE A 71 6.44 -14.15 11.14
N ALA A 72 7.35 -13.30 11.57
CA ALA A 72 8.01 -12.35 10.69
C ALA A 72 8.89 -13.06 9.63
N SER A 73 9.54 -14.16 9.99
CA SER A 73 10.29 -15.00 9.04
C SER A 73 9.38 -15.61 7.99
N GLU A 74 8.22 -16.17 8.40
CA GLU A 74 7.22 -16.70 7.47
C GLU A 74 6.68 -15.61 6.50
N ILE A 75 6.46 -14.38 7.00
CA ILE A 75 6.07 -13.25 6.15
C ILE A 75 7.16 -12.98 5.09
N ARG A 76 8.42 -13.01 5.48
CA ARG A 76 9.56 -12.69 4.59
C ARG A 76 9.91 -13.78 3.59
N GLU A 77 9.33 -14.98 3.69
CA GLU A 77 9.49 -16.01 2.67
C GLU A 77 8.93 -15.57 1.31
N ASP A 78 7.81 -14.84 1.32
CA ASP A 78 7.11 -14.46 0.07
C ASP A 78 6.77 -12.95 -0.03
N ASP A 79 7.03 -12.13 1.01
CA ASP A 79 6.63 -10.72 1.08
C ASP A 79 7.72 -9.83 1.70
N ASP A 80 8.56 -9.27 0.84
CA ASP A 80 9.59 -8.29 1.23
C ASP A 80 9.04 -6.87 1.42
N ASP A 81 7.86 -6.57 0.88
CA ASP A 81 7.29 -5.21 0.82
C ASP A 81 6.45 -4.84 2.05
N SER A 82 5.86 -5.82 2.71
CA SER A 82 5.07 -5.59 3.92
C SER A 82 5.88 -4.95 5.03
N ILE A 83 5.21 -4.10 5.81
CA ILE A 83 5.83 -3.43 6.95
C ILE A 83 5.72 -4.32 8.18
N ILE A 84 6.82 -4.49 8.89
CA ILE A 84 6.85 -5.17 10.18
C ILE A 84 7.31 -4.19 11.26
N ILE A 85 6.52 -4.10 12.32
CA ILE A 85 6.78 -3.35 13.55
C ILE A 85 6.75 -4.37 14.69
N PHE A 86 7.84 -4.49 15.43
CA PHE A 86 7.82 -5.28 16.65
C PHE A 86 7.41 -4.41 17.83
N ALA A 87 6.46 -4.91 18.62
CA ALA A 87 5.99 -4.27 19.84
C ALA A 87 6.06 -5.29 20.98
N THR A 88 7.02 -5.17 21.88
CA THR A 88 7.24 -6.16 22.95
C THR A 88 7.51 -5.52 24.30
N ALA A 89 7.20 -6.26 25.37
CA ALA A 89 7.55 -5.86 26.74
C ALA A 89 9.04 -6.10 27.08
N HIS A 90 9.73 -6.92 26.30
CA HIS A 90 11.10 -7.38 26.57
C HIS A 90 12.11 -6.68 25.67
N PRO A 91 12.96 -5.78 26.21
CA PRO A 91 13.94 -5.03 25.41
C PRO A 91 15.08 -5.88 24.85
N ASP A 92 15.32 -7.06 25.42
CA ASP A 92 16.48 -7.91 25.11
C ASP A 92 16.46 -8.51 23.69
N TYR A 93 15.30 -8.61 23.07
CA TYR A 93 15.15 -9.12 21.69
C TYR A 93 15.60 -8.16 20.57
N ARG A 94 16.05 -6.96 20.94
CA ARG A 94 16.44 -5.95 19.95
C ARG A 94 17.56 -6.42 19.05
N ASP A 95 18.56 -7.07 19.62
CA ASP A 95 19.72 -7.58 18.88
C ASP A 95 19.32 -8.76 18.00
N ASP A 96 18.47 -9.66 18.47
CA ASP A 96 17.94 -10.79 17.68
C ASP A 96 17.17 -10.30 16.44
N ILE A 97 16.34 -9.27 16.61
CA ILE A 97 15.59 -8.64 15.51
C ILE A 97 16.54 -8.00 14.51
N PHE A 98 17.57 -7.31 14.99
CA PHE A 98 18.56 -6.66 14.12
C PHE A 98 19.36 -7.68 13.31
N TYR A 99 19.80 -8.78 13.93
CA TYR A 99 20.60 -9.82 13.25
C TYR A 99 19.75 -10.75 12.37
N SER A 100 18.45 -10.85 12.58
CA SER A 100 17.54 -11.75 11.84
C SER A 100 17.24 -11.33 10.40
N ARG A 101 17.68 -10.15 9.96
CA ARG A 101 17.42 -9.59 8.62
C ARG A 101 15.95 -9.50 8.22
N LEU A 102 15.03 -9.41 9.18
CA LEU A 102 13.59 -9.36 8.97
C LEU A 102 13.10 -8.02 8.42
N SER A 103 14.02 -7.06 8.20
CA SER A 103 13.68 -5.72 7.67
C SER A 103 12.53 -5.04 8.40
N ALA A 104 12.49 -5.17 9.74
CA ALA A 104 11.50 -4.46 10.56
C ALA A 104 11.75 -2.96 10.49
N ILE A 105 10.66 -2.18 10.40
CA ILE A 105 10.77 -0.71 10.33
C ILE A 105 11.05 -0.09 11.68
N ASP A 106 10.54 -0.69 12.74
CA ASP A 106 10.76 -0.24 14.11
C ASP A 106 10.62 -1.39 15.12
N TYR A 107 11.25 -1.17 16.27
CA TYR A 107 11.14 -1.98 17.46
C TYR A 107 10.67 -1.08 18.62
N ILE A 108 9.48 -1.33 19.14
CA ILE A 108 8.82 -0.45 20.12
C ILE A 108 8.63 -1.17 21.43
N PRO A 109 9.37 -0.80 22.51
CA PRO A 109 9.13 -1.33 23.83
C PRO A 109 7.75 -0.91 24.35
N LYS A 110 6.97 -1.85 24.88
CA LYS A 110 5.65 -1.62 25.49
C LYS A 110 5.75 -0.98 26.89
N GLN A 111 6.46 0.13 26.98
CA GLN A 111 6.71 0.91 28.18
C GLN A 111 5.96 2.25 28.14
N LYS A 112 6.38 3.18 29.01
CA LYS A 112 5.90 4.56 28.98
C LYS A 112 6.09 5.15 27.57
N MET A 113 5.06 5.80 27.02
CA MET A 113 5.03 6.37 25.66
C MET A 113 4.94 5.35 24.50
N TYR A 114 4.52 4.10 24.77
CA TYR A 114 4.31 3.09 23.73
C TYR A 114 3.35 3.57 22.62
N CYS A 115 2.19 4.11 23.00
CA CYS A 115 1.16 4.52 22.04
C CYS A 115 1.62 5.69 21.18
N GLU A 116 2.30 6.66 21.77
CA GLU A 116 2.86 7.83 21.08
C GLU A 116 3.88 7.38 20.05
N ARG A 117 4.83 6.52 20.43
CA ARG A 117 5.85 6.02 19.51
C ARG A 117 5.25 5.15 18.40
N LEU A 118 4.28 4.28 18.72
CA LEU A 118 3.58 3.49 17.71
C LEU A 118 2.82 4.40 16.74
N GLN A 119 2.15 5.44 17.24
CA GLN A 119 1.49 6.43 16.40
C GLN A 119 2.49 7.12 15.45
N ASP A 120 3.62 7.61 15.96
CA ASP A 120 4.67 8.26 15.16
C ASP A 120 5.21 7.33 14.08
N THR A 121 5.45 6.06 14.41
CA THR A 121 5.93 5.05 13.45
C THR A 121 4.89 4.76 12.36
N ILE A 122 3.61 4.61 12.72
CA ILE A 122 2.52 4.41 11.75
C ILE A 122 2.42 5.63 10.82
N GLU A 123 2.42 6.85 11.36
CA GLU A 123 2.36 8.08 10.59
C GLU A 123 3.55 8.22 9.64
N TYR A 124 4.75 7.93 10.12
CA TYR A 124 5.95 7.91 9.28
C TYR A 124 5.80 6.92 8.10
N VAL A 125 5.35 5.71 8.38
CA VAL A 125 5.13 4.67 7.35
C VAL A 125 4.10 5.13 6.32
N ILE A 126 2.95 5.64 6.79
CA ILE A 126 1.87 6.09 5.91
C ILE A 126 2.33 7.26 5.04
N ASP A 127 2.95 8.27 5.63
CA ASP A 127 3.41 9.44 4.90
C ASP A 127 4.52 9.13 3.89
N LYS A 128 5.47 8.28 4.26
CA LYS A 128 6.62 7.96 3.40
C LYS A 128 6.29 6.95 2.32
N LYS A 129 5.59 5.85 2.68
CA LYS A 129 5.41 4.72 1.76
C LYS A 129 4.09 4.79 0.97
N TYR A 130 3.05 5.47 1.50
CA TYR A 130 1.72 5.37 0.90
C TYR A 130 1.11 6.70 0.49
N LYS A 131 1.19 7.76 1.31
CA LYS A 131 0.61 9.06 0.99
C LYS A 131 1.37 9.80 -0.11
N ASN A 132 2.69 9.70 -0.08
CA ASN A 132 3.59 10.46 -0.95
C ASN A 132 4.25 9.61 -2.05
N LYS A 133 3.65 8.48 -2.44
CA LYS A 133 4.11 7.77 -3.64
C LYS A 133 4.13 8.73 -4.83
N SER A 134 5.27 8.83 -5.48
CA SER A 134 5.48 9.77 -6.58
C SER A 134 6.35 9.15 -7.66
N ILE A 135 6.20 9.65 -8.88
CA ILE A 135 7.15 9.42 -9.96
C ILE A 135 8.02 10.67 -10.13
N ASN A 136 9.30 10.43 -10.40
CA ASN A 136 10.21 11.50 -10.80
C ASN A 136 10.35 11.46 -12.33
N ILE A 137 9.99 12.55 -12.97
CA ILE A 137 10.15 12.74 -14.40
C ILE A 137 11.40 13.57 -14.62
N ILE A 138 12.40 12.97 -15.24
CA ILE A 138 13.65 13.65 -15.57
C ILE A 138 13.72 13.74 -17.11
N SER A 139 13.72 14.97 -17.63
CA SER A 139 14.01 15.29 -19.01
C SER A 139 15.24 16.16 -19.10
N LYS A 140 15.71 16.45 -20.32
CA LYS A 140 16.89 17.33 -20.52
C LYS A 140 16.73 18.72 -19.89
N HIS A 141 15.50 19.20 -19.72
CA HIS A 141 15.20 20.57 -19.27
C HIS A 141 14.27 20.65 -18.07
N THR A 142 13.75 19.52 -17.56
CA THR A 142 12.75 19.52 -16.50
C THR A 142 12.96 18.35 -15.57
N HIS A 143 13.00 18.65 -14.28
CA HIS A 143 12.90 17.66 -13.22
C HIS A 143 11.60 17.93 -12.46
N CYS A 144 10.64 17.03 -12.53
CA CYS A 144 9.33 17.20 -11.93
C CYS A 144 9.00 15.95 -11.13
N LYS A 145 8.49 16.15 -9.92
CA LYS A 145 7.95 15.10 -9.05
C LYS A 145 6.44 15.19 -9.10
N ILE A 146 5.78 14.09 -9.49
CA ILE A 146 4.31 13.98 -9.55
C ILE A 146 3.86 12.93 -8.55
N LEU A 147 2.94 13.30 -7.66
CA LEU A 147 2.36 12.34 -6.72
C LEU A 147 1.38 11.42 -7.46
N TYR A 148 1.31 10.15 -7.07
CA TYR A 148 0.38 9.19 -7.68
C TYR A 148 -1.07 9.65 -7.61
N LYS A 149 -1.48 10.29 -6.49
CA LYS A 149 -2.83 10.85 -6.32
C LYS A 149 -3.17 11.96 -7.32
N GLU A 150 -2.16 12.62 -7.90
CA GLU A 150 -2.33 13.69 -8.89
C GLU A 150 -2.50 13.14 -10.32
N ILE A 151 -2.33 11.84 -10.53
CA ILE A 151 -2.40 11.21 -11.85
C ILE A 151 -3.77 10.54 -12.01
N ASN A 152 -4.52 10.93 -13.04
CA ASN A 152 -5.74 10.25 -13.43
C ASN A 152 -5.43 8.98 -14.23
N TYR A 153 -4.69 9.13 -15.32
CA TYR A 153 -4.29 8.01 -16.16
C TYR A 153 -3.04 8.34 -16.97
N ILE A 154 -2.45 7.31 -17.53
CA ILE A 154 -1.26 7.37 -18.37
C ILE A 154 -1.56 6.63 -19.64
N GLU A 155 -1.33 7.27 -20.77
CA GLU A 155 -1.48 6.65 -22.08
C GLU A 155 -0.18 6.65 -22.89
N LYS A 156 -0.04 5.66 -23.75
CA LYS A 156 1.07 5.58 -24.69
C LYS A 156 0.83 6.59 -25.81
N CYS A 157 1.81 7.45 -26.09
CA CYS A 157 1.80 8.30 -27.26
C CYS A 157 2.04 7.50 -28.55
N GLN A 158 1.66 8.05 -29.70
CA GLN A 158 1.94 7.44 -31.00
C GLN A 158 3.44 7.33 -31.28
N MET A 159 4.25 8.21 -30.73
CA MET A 159 5.71 8.14 -30.81
C MET A 159 6.26 7.00 -29.95
N GLN A 160 7.27 6.30 -30.45
CA GLN A 160 7.92 5.20 -29.72
C GLN A 160 8.52 5.68 -28.38
N ASN A 161 8.33 4.87 -27.34
CA ASN A 161 8.85 5.10 -25.99
C ASN A 161 8.44 6.42 -25.34
N LYS A 162 7.24 6.95 -25.65
CA LYS A 162 6.66 8.10 -24.97
C LYS A 162 5.31 7.77 -24.38
N CYS A 163 5.08 8.28 -23.16
CA CYS A 163 3.78 8.24 -22.49
C CYS A 163 3.35 9.67 -22.19
N LYS A 164 2.03 9.89 -22.14
CA LYS A 164 1.40 11.11 -21.66
C LYS A 164 0.71 10.81 -20.34
N ILE A 165 1.02 11.60 -19.33
CA ILE A 165 0.42 11.54 -18.00
C ILE A 165 -0.66 12.62 -17.95
N HIS A 166 -1.88 12.22 -17.61
CA HIS A 166 -3.03 13.12 -17.41
C HIS A 166 -3.24 13.35 -15.93
N LEU A 167 -3.22 14.61 -15.51
CA LEU A 167 -3.29 15.00 -14.10
C LEU A 167 -4.70 15.41 -13.69
N VAL A 168 -4.95 15.40 -12.39
CA VAL A 168 -6.27 15.77 -11.81
C VAL A 168 -6.62 17.24 -12.00
N ASP A 169 -5.64 18.11 -12.21
CA ASP A 169 -5.82 19.54 -12.53
C ASP A 169 -6.12 19.80 -14.03
N GLY A 170 -6.13 18.75 -14.85
CA GLY A 170 -6.31 18.83 -16.31
C GLY A 170 -5.01 19.05 -17.08
N GLU A 171 -3.86 19.25 -16.40
CA GLU A 171 -2.58 19.31 -17.09
C GLU A 171 -2.15 17.94 -17.62
N THR A 172 -1.28 17.97 -18.63
CA THR A 172 -0.62 16.77 -19.15
C THR A 172 0.90 16.92 -19.14
N LYS A 173 1.59 15.80 -18.89
CA LYS A 173 3.07 15.75 -18.93
C LYS A 173 3.52 14.62 -19.85
N ASP A 174 4.40 14.93 -20.77
CA ASP A 174 5.02 13.92 -21.65
C ASP A 174 6.28 13.35 -20.99
N VAL A 175 6.42 12.03 -21.03
CA VAL A 175 7.57 11.32 -20.46
C VAL A 175 8.15 10.33 -21.47
N THR A 176 9.48 10.26 -21.54
CA THR A 176 10.19 9.31 -22.40
C THR A 176 10.34 7.98 -21.67
N THR A 177 9.30 7.15 -21.75
CA THR A 177 9.25 5.83 -21.13
C THR A 177 8.19 4.95 -21.80
N SER A 178 8.21 3.65 -21.56
CA SER A 178 7.17 2.72 -22.05
C SER A 178 6.09 2.49 -21.00
N ILE A 179 4.88 2.10 -21.44
CA ILE A 179 3.77 1.68 -20.55
C ILE A 179 4.19 0.53 -19.62
N ALA A 180 5.01 -0.41 -20.11
CA ALA A 180 5.49 -1.52 -19.29
C ALA A 180 6.36 -1.05 -18.14
N LYS A 181 7.32 -0.14 -18.38
CA LYS A 181 8.15 0.46 -17.32
C LYS A 181 7.31 1.31 -16.35
N MET A 182 6.32 2.05 -16.86
CA MET A 182 5.39 2.80 -15.99
C MET A 182 4.59 1.84 -15.10
N LYS A 183 4.09 0.73 -15.63
CA LYS A 183 3.37 -0.28 -14.86
C LYS A 183 4.22 -0.87 -13.74
N GLU A 184 5.45 -1.22 -14.03
CA GLU A 184 6.42 -1.73 -13.06
C GLU A 184 6.67 -0.71 -11.92
N GLN A 185 6.91 0.55 -12.28
CA GLN A 185 7.18 1.63 -11.32
C GLN A 185 5.98 1.98 -10.46
N LEU A 186 4.77 2.00 -11.03
CA LEU A 186 3.53 2.38 -10.36
C LEU A 186 2.92 1.23 -9.54
N GLY A 187 3.28 -0.01 -9.90
CA GLY A 187 2.78 -1.22 -9.24
C GLY A 187 1.26 -1.33 -9.26
N ASN A 188 0.68 -1.95 -8.23
CA ASN A 188 -0.75 -2.22 -8.12
C ASN A 188 -1.63 -0.99 -7.86
N THR A 189 -1.04 0.20 -7.71
CA THR A 189 -1.80 1.46 -7.54
C THR A 189 -2.54 1.84 -8.83
N PHE A 190 -2.04 1.38 -9.98
CA PHE A 190 -2.62 1.65 -11.29
C PHE A 190 -3.05 0.35 -11.97
N PHE A 191 -4.25 0.37 -12.52
CA PHE A 191 -4.81 -0.77 -13.26
C PHE A 191 -4.61 -0.57 -14.77
N GLN A 192 -4.20 -1.64 -15.47
CA GLN A 192 -4.02 -1.60 -16.92
C GLN A 192 -5.34 -1.92 -17.63
N THR A 193 -6.06 -0.89 -18.06
CA THR A 193 -7.34 -1.03 -18.78
C THR A 193 -7.18 -1.35 -20.26
N HIS A 194 -6.03 -1.00 -20.84
CA HIS A 194 -5.69 -1.27 -22.23
C HIS A 194 -4.16 -1.48 -22.36
N LYS A 195 -3.71 -2.18 -23.41
CA LYS A 195 -2.24 -2.35 -23.68
C LYS A 195 -1.46 -1.04 -23.73
N SER A 196 -2.14 0.08 -23.92
CA SER A 196 -1.57 1.43 -23.97
C SER A 196 -2.09 2.38 -22.90
N CYS A 197 -2.77 1.88 -21.84
CA CYS A 197 -3.33 2.75 -20.82
C CYS A 197 -3.25 2.12 -19.42
N LEU A 198 -2.82 2.94 -18.45
CA LEU A 198 -2.86 2.66 -17.01
C LEU A 198 -3.75 3.70 -16.36
N VAL A 199 -4.70 3.31 -15.54
CA VAL A 199 -5.60 4.21 -14.81
C VAL A 199 -5.38 4.13 -13.31
N ASN A 200 -5.46 5.28 -12.65
CA ASN A 200 -5.51 5.34 -11.20
C ASN A 200 -6.94 5.05 -10.73
N LEU A 201 -7.16 3.90 -10.14
CA LEU A 201 -8.49 3.48 -9.71
C LEU A 201 -9.11 4.44 -8.70
N LYS A 202 -8.30 5.07 -7.83
CA LYS A 202 -8.77 6.01 -6.79
C LYS A 202 -9.35 7.31 -7.33
N ASN A 203 -8.94 7.72 -8.54
CA ASN A 203 -9.40 8.96 -9.16
C ASN A 203 -10.59 8.75 -10.10
N ILE A 204 -11.08 7.51 -10.23
CA ILE A 204 -12.24 7.20 -11.06
C ILE A 204 -13.53 7.71 -10.38
N LYS A 205 -14.33 8.45 -11.13
CA LYS A 205 -15.68 8.86 -10.74
C LYS A 205 -16.74 7.86 -11.20
N ASN A 206 -16.60 7.36 -12.43
CA ASN A 206 -17.57 6.45 -13.04
C ASN A 206 -16.92 5.56 -14.09
N ILE A 207 -17.41 4.33 -14.22
CA ILE A 207 -17.01 3.37 -15.26
C ILE A 207 -18.25 2.96 -16.04
N ASP A 208 -18.33 3.36 -17.30
CA ASP A 208 -19.33 2.86 -18.24
C ASP A 208 -18.82 1.62 -18.94
N TYR A 209 -19.20 0.46 -18.44
CA TYR A 209 -18.82 -0.83 -19.00
C TYR A 209 -19.45 -1.11 -20.37
N SER A 210 -20.59 -0.51 -20.70
CA SER A 210 -21.27 -0.69 -21.98
C SER A 210 -20.50 0.00 -23.09
N ASN A 211 -20.16 1.26 -22.89
CA ASN A 211 -19.46 2.09 -23.86
C ASN A 211 -17.94 2.07 -23.72
N CYS A 212 -17.40 1.32 -22.73
CA CYS A 212 -15.95 1.27 -22.43
C CYS A 212 -15.37 2.68 -22.15
N ILE A 213 -16.04 3.46 -21.31
CA ILE A 213 -15.60 4.81 -20.95
C ILE A 213 -15.32 4.87 -19.45
N ILE A 214 -14.16 5.40 -19.08
CA ILE A 214 -13.81 5.72 -17.70
C ILE A 214 -13.81 7.23 -17.56
N THR A 215 -14.55 7.74 -16.57
CA THR A 215 -14.64 9.17 -16.24
C THR A 215 -13.97 9.40 -14.88
N PHE A 216 -13.10 10.39 -14.80
CA PHE A 216 -12.36 10.78 -13.59
C PHE A 216 -13.09 11.89 -12.82
N GLN A 217 -12.65 12.16 -11.57
CA GLN A 217 -13.26 13.15 -10.69
C GLN A 217 -13.27 14.57 -11.26
N ASN A 218 -12.25 14.95 -12.01
CA ASN A 218 -12.14 16.24 -12.69
C ASN A 218 -12.97 16.35 -13.99
N GLY A 219 -13.64 15.27 -14.40
CA GLY A 219 -14.42 15.21 -15.64
C GLY A 219 -13.69 14.67 -16.87
N ASP A 220 -12.38 14.45 -16.78
CA ASP A 220 -11.61 13.80 -17.85
C ASP A 220 -12.16 12.40 -18.15
N LYS A 221 -11.97 11.98 -19.41
CA LYS A 221 -12.43 10.66 -19.87
C LYS A 221 -11.37 9.94 -20.67
N THR A 222 -11.33 8.62 -20.53
CA THR A 222 -10.56 7.76 -21.43
C THR A 222 -11.44 6.65 -21.99
N THR A 223 -11.24 6.34 -23.28
CA THR A 223 -11.86 5.21 -23.99
C THR A 223 -10.86 4.07 -24.18
N LEU A 224 -9.65 4.20 -23.65
CA LEU A 224 -8.63 3.16 -23.70
C LEU A 224 -8.93 2.05 -22.65
N PHE A 225 -10.03 1.34 -22.92
CA PHE A 225 -10.59 0.34 -22.04
C PHE A 225 -10.94 -0.92 -22.86
N ALA A 226 -10.13 -1.97 -22.74
CA ALA A 226 -10.31 -3.21 -23.48
C ALA A 226 -11.46 -4.06 -22.89
N VAL A 227 -12.26 -4.69 -23.76
CA VAL A 227 -13.36 -5.57 -23.34
C VAL A 227 -12.85 -6.73 -22.46
N ALA A 228 -11.66 -7.26 -22.76
CA ALA A 228 -11.03 -8.36 -22.02
C ALA A 228 -10.74 -8.02 -20.56
N THR A 229 -10.52 -6.73 -20.22
CA THR A 229 -10.18 -6.30 -18.86
C THR A 229 -11.42 -5.95 -18.00
N LYS A 230 -12.64 -6.00 -18.58
CA LYS A 230 -13.89 -5.62 -17.88
C LYS A 230 -14.13 -6.43 -16.60
N LYS A 231 -13.92 -7.74 -16.65
CA LYS A 231 -14.16 -8.63 -15.49
C LYS A 231 -13.20 -8.30 -14.36
N GLU A 232 -11.93 -8.25 -14.67
CA GLU A 232 -10.86 -7.95 -13.70
C GLU A 232 -11.02 -6.55 -13.11
N LEU A 233 -11.34 -5.54 -13.93
CA LEU A 233 -11.60 -4.19 -13.44
C LEU A 233 -12.81 -4.12 -12.49
N ARG A 234 -13.88 -4.90 -12.74
CA ARG A 234 -15.03 -4.99 -11.82
C ARG A 234 -14.66 -5.57 -10.47
N GLU A 235 -13.79 -6.56 -10.44
CA GLU A 235 -13.32 -7.18 -9.21
C GLU A 235 -12.47 -6.18 -8.40
N HIS A 236 -11.56 -5.45 -9.06
CA HIS A 236 -10.76 -4.41 -8.42
C HIS A 236 -11.61 -3.21 -7.96
N ALA A 237 -12.59 -2.77 -8.77
CA ALA A 237 -13.46 -1.63 -8.44
C ALA A 237 -14.46 -1.91 -7.30
N ARG A 238 -14.75 -3.17 -6.97
CA ARG A 238 -15.57 -3.53 -5.79
C ARG A 238 -14.82 -3.39 -4.47
N ASN A 239 -13.50 -3.32 -4.54
CA ASN A 239 -12.61 -3.22 -3.40
C ASN A 239 -12.08 -1.78 -3.19
N ILE A 240 -12.64 -0.80 -3.89
CA ILE A 240 -12.41 0.64 -3.76
C ILE A 240 -13.66 1.30 -3.21
#